data_585c33a90ef60adf5155949ba304020c
#
_entry.id   585c33a90ef60adf5155949ba304020c
#
_cell.length_a   1.000
_cell.length_b   1.000
_cell.length_c   1.000
_cell.angle_alpha   90.00
_cell.angle_beta   90.00
_cell.angle_gamma   90.00
#
_symmetry.space_group_name_H-M   'P 1'
#
loop_
_entity.id
_entity.type
_entity.pdbx_description
1 polymer ?
#
loop_
_entity_poly.entity_id
_entity_poly.type
_entity_poly.pdbx_seq_one_letter_code
_entity_poly.pdbx_strand_id
1 'polypeptide(L)'
;MTILNLGRLGDNVNLLPVAYANKGATFVTSEKYAPIFEGASYCQTKKYSGDPVELQHCINLCQGLPNLRVAQVFMHPKETKQEKNYALESYRLGGFRDQWRKHPYVFDRRNPEREQKLIPESQFIAVAPHGVSSPFAHSKQLIAGLQSRFPEYKIVDLSNIQAEKPFDLLGILDAASCLVTIDTLHLWLANASKCPTVALINDGWRGSPPPVTATSTFRYSQFQIDQICDEVEKTLLPTGEIWAIVDRFGQEKRHREAFKSQKQAFDHMLTAENVKTAQEIGDSRPLPMLKSMLEKALKFAKGRDVIVWTNDDVQIQDLHPVVSHCRRFGAVGVRRDPAHIGRELFAFRWDWLADRIYNFPDCAVASPWFDLAVAAWIRRQFGWVSTMDNLIEDRYPAEIPNEKILYHQDHPSSWTGSMEQPASKWNERIFKMLLT
;
A
#
# COMPACT_ATOMS: atom_id res chain seq x y z
N MET A 1 -15.90 -12.65 -20.09
CA MET A 1 -14.55 -13.22 -19.77
C MET A 1 -14.72 -14.30 -18.73
N THR A 2 -14.02 -15.43 -18.90
CA THR A 2 -14.02 -16.53 -17.94
C THR A 2 -12.63 -16.67 -17.30
N ILE A 3 -12.57 -16.71 -15.98
CA ILE A 3 -11.34 -16.86 -15.20
C ILE A 3 -11.38 -18.23 -14.51
N LEU A 4 -10.46 -19.10 -14.85
CA LEU A 4 -10.30 -20.40 -14.21
C LEU A 4 -9.26 -20.30 -13.11
N ASN A 5 -9.68 -20.52 -11.86
CA ASN A 5 -8.81 -20.62 -10.70
C ASN A 5 -9.38 -21.64 -9.70
N LEU A 6 -8.78 -22.81 -9.66
CA LEU A 6 -9.13 -23.90 -8.73
C LEU A 6 -8.36 -23.81 -7.40
N GLY A 7 -7.64 -22.71 -7.20
CA GLY A 7 -6.90 -22.42 -5.98
C GLY A 7 -7.76 -22.26 -4.75
N ARG A 8 -7.12 -22.09 -3.61
CA ARG A 8 -7.78 -21.91 -2.32
C ARG A 8 -8.47 -20.54 -2.22
N LEU A 9 -9.13 -20.29 -1.09
CA LEU A 9 -9.86 -19.04 -0.85
C LEU A 9 -9.00 -17.80 -1.06
N GLY A 10 -7.74 -17.78 -0.54
CA GLY A 10 -6.81 -16.67 -0.75
C GLY A 10 -6.48 -16.42 -2.22
N ASP A 11 -6.26 -17.48 -2.99
CA ASP A 11 -5.98 -17.39 -4.44
C ASP A 11 -7.16 -16.79 -5.21
N ASN A 12 -8.39 -17.11 -4.79
CA ASN A 12 -9.60 -16.58 -5.38
C ASN A 12 -9.82 -15.11 -5.00
N VAL A 13 -9.63 -14.75 -3.72
CA VAL A 13 -9.70 -13.35 -3.27
C VAL A 13 -8.67 -12.49 -4.00
N ASN A 14 -7.45 -13.00 -4.22
CA ASN A 14 -6.41 -12.28 -4.97
C ASN A 14 -6.87 -11.81 -6.35
N LEU A 15 -7.77 -12.52 -7.02
CA LEU A 15 -8.28 -12.20 -8.36
C LEU A 15 -9.57 -11.35 -8.37
N LEU A 16 -10.16 -11.05 -7.22
CA LEU A 16 -11.36 -10.19 -7.15
C LEU A 16 -11.17 -8.81 -7.81
N PRO A 17 -10.01 -8.13 -7.67
CA PRO A 17 -9.79 -6.86 -8.38
C PRO A 17 -9.90 -6.98 -9.90
N VAL A 18 -9.49 -8.11 -10.48
CA VAL A 18 -9.65 -8.38 -11.92
C VAL A 18 -11.13 -8.49 -12.29
N ALA A 19 -11.93 -9.17 -11.47
CA ALA A 19 -13.36 -9.26 -11.68
C ALA A 19 -14.05 -7.90 -11.54
N TYR A 20 -13.63 -7.10 -10.56
CA TYR A 20 -14.16 -5.75 -10.34
C TYR A 20 -13.92 -4.84 -11.55
N ALA A 21 -12.73 -4.92 -12.15
CA ALA A 21 -12.41 -4.19 -13.38
C ALA A 21 -13.17 -4.71 -14.61
N ASN A 22 -13.53 -6.00 -14.61
CA ASN A 22 -14.19 -6.67 -15.73
C ASN A 22 -15.57 -7.20 -15.29
N LYS A 23 -16.49 -6.28 -14.97
CA LYS A 23 -17.85 -6.62 -14.50
C LYS A 23 -18.53 -7.65 -15.39
N GLY A 24 -19.15 -8.65 -14.76
CA GLY A 24 -19.74 -9.79 -15.45
C GLY A 24 -18.77 -10.93 -15.77
N ALA A 25 -17.53 -10.88 -15.24
CA ALA A 25 -16.60 -12.00 -15.35
C ALA A 25 -17.17 -13.25 -14.65
N THR A 26 -16.96 -14.43 -15.25
CA THR A 26 -17.34 -15.72 -14.69
C THR A 26 -16.11 -16.41 -14.11
N PHE A 27 -16.13 -16.68 -12.81
CA PHE A 27 -15.12 -17.53 -12.16
C PHE A 27 -15.50 -18.99 -12.26
N VAL A 28 -14.57 -19.81 -12.76
CA VAL A 28 -14.63 -21.27 -12.61
C VAL A 28 -13.70 -21.62 -11.45
N THR A 29 -14.27 -22.09 -10.36
CA THR A 29 -13.55 -22.40 -9.12
C THR A 29 -14.05 -23.68 -8.47
N SER A 30 -13.27 -24.27 -7.58
CA SER A 30 -13.71 -25.43 -6.80
C SER A 30 -14.97 -25.10 -6.00
N GLU A 31 -15.92 -26.04 -5.98
CA GLU A 31 -17.18 -25.91 -5.25
C GLU A 31 -16.97 -25.51 -3.79
N LYS A 32 -15.95 -26.08 -3.14
CA LYS A 32 -15.55 -25.77 -1.76
C LYS A 32 -15.25 -24.29 -1.53
N TYR A 33 -14.71 -23.60 -2.54
CA TYR A 33 -14.22 -22.21 -2.40
C TYR A 33 -15.14 -21.19 -3.10
N ALA A 34 -16.12 -21.66 -3.85
CA ALA A 34 -17.08 -20.81 -4.55
C ALA A 34 -17.85 -19.82 -3.64
N PRO A 35 -18.18 -20.15 -2.36
CA PRO A 35 -18.92 -19.23 -1.49
C PRO A 35 -18.25 -17.86 -1.28
N ILE A 36 -16.95 -17.71 -1.51
CA ILE A 36 -16.28 -16.41 -1.38
C ILE A 36 -16.81 -15.38 -2.39
N PHE A 37 -17.23 -15.82 -3.56
CA PHE A 37 -17.74 -14.95 -4.63
C PHE A 37 -19.19 -14.50 -4.42
N GLU A 38 -19.92 -15.11 -3.49
CA GLU A 38 -21.29 -14.69 -3.15
C GLU A 38 -21.30 -13.28 -2.56
N GLY A 39 -20.16 -12.83 -2.00
CA GLY A 39 -19.95 -11.49 -1.49
C GLY A 39 -19.71 -10.42 -2.57
N ALA A 40 -19.64 -10.79 -3.87
CA ALA A 40 -19.31 -9.91 -4.99
C ALA A 40 -20.38 -9.94 -6.07
N SER A 41 -21.16 -8.84 -6.23
CA SER A 41 -22.27 -8.78 -7.19
C SER A 41 -21.82 -8.69 -8.65
N TYR A 42 -20.62 -8.25 -8.88
CA TYR A 42 -20.06 -7.91 -10.18
C TYR A 42 -19.44 -9.10 -10.93
N CYS A 43 -19.43 -10.30 -10.32
CA CYS A 43 -18.96 -11.53 -10.96
C CYS A 43 -19.96 -12.68 -10.82
N GLN A 44 -19.82 -13.66 -11.69
CA GLN A 44 -20.57 -14.91 -11.66
C GLN A 44 -19.65 -16.06 -11.29
N THR A 45 -20.21 -17.17 -10.80
CA THR A 45 -19.43 -18.34 -10.39
C THR A 45 -19.95 -19.60 -11.06
N LYS A 46 -19.06 -20.36 -11.68
CA LYS A 46 -19.28 -21.71 -12.14
C LYS A 46 -18.49 -22.66 -11.23
N LYS A 47 -19.21 -23.54 -10.53
CA LYS A 47 -18.62 -24.48 -9.58
C LYS A 47 -18.04 -25.70 -10.32
N TYR A 48 -16.86 -26.12 -9.89
CA TYR A 48 -16.20 -27.35 -10.33
C TYR A 48 -16.10 -28.30 -9.14
N SER A 49 -16.68 -29.50 -9.28
CA SER A 49 -16.76 -30.51 -8.22
C SER A 49 -15.62 -31.55 -8.25
N GLY A 50 -14.78 -31.53 -9.30
CA GLY A 50 -13.65 -32.46 -9.46
C GLY A 50 -12.42 -32.10 -8.63
N ASP A 51 -11.40 -32.97 -8.69
CA ASP A 51 -10.13 -32.72 -8.06
C ASP A 51 -9.40 -31.55 -8.76
N PRO A 52 -8.89 -30.54 -8.02
CA PRO A 52 -8.08 -29.46 -8.59
C PRO A 52 -6.83 -29.94 -9.34
N VAL A 53 -6.34 -31.16 -9.10
CA VAL A 53 -5.20 -31.76 -9.82
C VAL A 53 -5.53 -32.06 -11.29
N GLU A 54 -6.80 -32.16 -11.62
CA GLU A 54 -7.28 -32.42 -13.00
C GLU A 54 -7.50 -31.13 -13.81
N LEU A 55 -6.52 -30.24 -13.78
CA LEU A 55 -6.61 -28.94 -14.47
C LEU A 55 -6.95 -29.11 -15.96
N GLN A 56 -6.31 -30.06 -16.65
CA GLN A 56 -6.55 -30.25 -18.08
C GLN A 56 -8.00 -30.68 -18.35
N HIS A 57 -8.55 -31.52 -17.51
CA HIS A 57 -9.96 -31.89 -17.58
C HIS A 57 -10.87 -30.68 -17.37
N CYS A 58 -10.57 -29.84 -16.37
CA CYS A 58 -11.33 -28.62 -16.10
C CYS A 58 -11.21 -27.59 -17.25
N ILE A 59 -10.04 -27.45 -17.85
CA ILE A 59 -9.84 -26.62 -19.05
C ILE A 59 -10.72 -27.13 -20.18
N ASN A 60 -10.74 -28.44 -20.41
CA ASN A 60 -11.58 -29.05 -21.46
C ASN A 60 -13.08 -28.81 -21.22
N LEU A 61 -13.56 -28.88 -19.98
CA LEU A 61 -14.93 -28.53 -19.61
C LEU A 61 -15.26 -27.05 -19.81
N CYS A 62 -14.25 -26.20 -19.83
CA CYS A 62 -14.38 -24.77 -20.05
C CYS A 62 -14.21 -24.38 -21.54
N GLN A 63 -13.90 -25.34 -22.41
CA GLN A 63 -13.81 -25.09 -23.86
C GLN A 63 -15.15 -24.53 -24.36
N GLY A 64 -15.09 -23.47 -25.15
CA GLY A 64 -16.28 -22.77 -25.63
C GLY A 64 -16.78 -21.64 -24.70
N LEU A 65 -16.27 -21.52 -23.48
CA LEU A 65 -16.54 -20.34 -22.66
C LEU A 65 -15.77 -19.11 -23.19
N PRO A 66 -16.42 -17.94 -23.25
CA PRO A 66 -15.81 -16.77 -23.87
C PRO A 66 -14.57 -16.30 -23.11
N ASN A 67 -13.50 -16.03 -23.84
CA ASN A 67 -12.27 -15.44 -23.34
C ASN A 67 -11.74 -16.14 -22.07
N LEU A 68 -11.55 -17.47 -22.14
CA LEU A 68 -11.03 -18.27 -21.05
C LEU A 68 -9.59 -17.83 -20.68
N ARG A 69 -9.38 -17.54 -19.39
CA ARG A 69 -8.09 -17.18 -18.78
C ARG A 69 -7.78 -18.14 -17.65
N VAL A 70 -6.63 -18.79 -17.67
CA VAL A 70 -6.21 -19.76 -16.64
C VAL A 70 -5.22 -19.07 -15.70
N ALA A 71 -5.67 -18.70 -14.51
CA ALA A 71 -4.87 -17.96 -13.53
C ALA A 71 -4.34 -18.86 -12.40
N GLN A 72 -4.17 -20.16 -12.65
CA GLN A 72 -3.83 -21.19 -11.69
C GLN A 72 -2.31 -21.44 -11.64
N VAL A 73 -1.63 -20.99 -10.58
CA VAL A 73 -0.16 -21.04 -10.49
C VAL A 73 0.38 -22.42 -10.17
N PHE A 74 -0.21 -23.15 -9.22
CA PHE A 74 0.38 -24.42 -8.74
C PHE A 74 0.33 -25.56 -9.78
N MET A 75 -0.54 -25.42 -10.79
CA MET A 75 -0.70 -26.41 -11.85
C MET A 75 0.27 -26.19 -13.03
N HIS A 76 1.00 -25.07 -13.04
CA HIS A 76 2.00 -24.82 -14.07
C HIS A 76 3.36 -25.41 -13.69
N PRO A 77 4.12 -25.96 -14.64
CA PRO A 77 5.49 -26.41 -14.40
C PRO A 77 6.33 -25.29 -13.78
N LYS A 78 7.26 -25.67 -12.88
CA LYS A 78 8.11 -24.68 -12.18
C LYS A 78 8.93 -23.84 -13.15
N GLU A 79 9.32 -24.43 -14.26
CA GLU A 79 10.14 -23.84 -15.32
C GLU A 79 9.43 -22.73 -16.08
N THR A 80 8.08 -22.74 -16.09
CA THR A 80 7.27 -21.73 -16.75
C THR A 80 6.96 -20.52 -15.87
N LYS A 81 7.29 -20.59 -14.57
CA LYS A 81 7.07 -19.51 -13.62
C LYS A 81 8.14 -18.43 -13.77
N GLN A 82 7.71 -17.20 -14.01
CA GLN A 82 8.59 -16.05 -14.22
C GLN A 82 8.64 -15.14 -12.98
N GLU A 83 7.55 -15.05 -12.21
CA GLU A 83 7.48 -14.20 -11.05
C GLU A 83 7.76 -15.00 -9.77
N LYS A 84 8.59 -14.43 -8.89
CA LYS A 84 8.83 -15.00 -7.56
C LYS A 84 7.62 -14.89 -6.64
N ASN A 85 6.79 -13.87 -6.88
CA ASN A 85 5.56 -13.61 -6.14
C ASN A 85 4.42 -14.43 -6.73
N TYR A 86 3.88 -15.37 -5.94
CA TYR A 86 2.80 -16.27 -6.36
C TYR A 86 1.54 -15.52 -6.85
N ALA A 87 1.15 -14.47 -6.16
CA ALA A 87 -0.03 -13.70 -6.52
C ALA A 87 0.14 -12.93 -7.83
N LEU A 88 1.32 -12.32 -8.04
CA LEU A 88 1.66 -11.67 -9.30
C LEU A 88 1.75 -12.68 -10.45
N GLU A 89 2.28 -13.88 -10.18
CA GLU A 89 2.34 -14.95 -11.18
C GLU A 89 0.94 -15.37 -11.63
N SER A 90 -0.04 -15.43 -10.72
CA SER A 90 -1.44 -15.67 -11.04
C SER A 90 -1.99 -14.63 -12.03
N TYR A 91 -1.69 -13.35 -11.81
CA TYR A 91 -2.05 -12.28 -12.74
C TYR A 91 -1.34 -12.42 -14.10
N ARG A 92 -0.06 -12.75 -14.10
CA ARG A 92 0.70 -12.96 -15.33
C ARG A 92 0.12 -14.10 -16.17
N LEU A 93 -0.12 -15.25 -15.56
CA LEU A 93 -0.68 -16.43 -16.22
C LEU A 93 -2.08 -16.17 -16.77
N GLY A 94 -2.92 -15.44 -16.03
CA GLY A 94 -4.23 -15.02 -16.49
C GLY A 94 -4.21 -13.94 -17.57
N GLY A 95 -3.05 -13.35 -17.87
CA GLY A 95 -2.95 -12.24 -18.81
C GLY A 95 -3.45 -10.90 -18.25
N PHE A 96 -3.35 -10.72 -16.91
CA PHE A 96 -3.82 -9.54 -16.17
C PHE A 96 -2.68 -8.78 -15.49
N ARG A 97 -1.44 -9.00 -15.89
CA ARG A 97 -0.27 -8.43 -15.21
C ARG A 97 -0.33 -6.92 -15.08
N ASP A 98 -0.86 -6.25 -16.09
CA ASP A 98 -1.10 -4.81 -16.14
C ASP A 98 -2.16 -4.32 -15.15
N GLN A 99 -3.03 -5.20 -14.66
CA GLN A 99 -4.07 -4.88 -13.67
C GLN A 99 -3.61 -5.13 -12.22
N TRP A 100 -2.38 -5.63 -12.02
CA TRP A 100 -1.85 -5.89 -10.70
C TRP A 100 -1.90 -4.64 -9.81
N ARG A 101 -2.62 -4.72 -8.69
CA ARG A 101 -2.79 -3.66 -7.70
C ARG A 101 -3.45 -2.35 -8.19
N LYS A 102 -4.09 -2.36 -9.36
CA LYS A 102 -4.78 -1.17 -9.89
C LYS A 102 -6.23 -1.04 -9.43
N HIS A 103 -6.82 -2.12 -8.93
CA HIS A 103 -8.23 -2.14 -8.57
C HIS A 103 -8.43 -2.58 -7.13
N PRO A 104 -9.50 -2.11 -6.45
CA PRO A 104 -9.77 -2.46 -5.05
C PRO A 104 -10.30 -3.89 -4.90
N TYR A 105 -10.16 -4.43 -3.69
CA TYR A 105 -10.84 -5.63 -3.24
C TYR A 105 -12.21 -5.22 -2.69
N VAL A 106 -13.29 -5.56 -3.38
CA VAL A 106 -14.64 -5.13 -3.03
C VAL A 106 -15.54 -6.33 -2.72
N PHE A 107 -16.21 -6.29 -1.58
CA PHE A 107 -17.31 -7.19 -1.22
C PHE A 107 -18.56 -6.33 -1.01
N ASP A 108 -19.38 -6.21 -2.04
CA ASP A 108 -20.56 -5.34 -2.07
C ASP A 108 -21.87 -6.02 -1.64
N ARG A 109 -21.79 -7.32 -1.28
CA ARG A 109 -22.91 -8.13 -0.74
C ARG A 109 -22.61 -8.63 0.67
N ARG A 110 -22.08 -7.76 1.51
CA ARG A 110 -21.87 -8.07 2.94
C ARG A 110 -23.19 -8.15 3.69
N ASN A 111 -23.21 -8.91 4.78
CA ASN A 111 -24.38 -9.01 5.68
C ASN A 111 -24.01 -8.48 7.07
N PRO A 112 -24.42 -7.24 7.41
CA PRO A 112 -24.05 -6.63 8.70
C PRO A 112 -24.54 -7.42 9.93
N GLU A 113 -25.68 -8.10 9.84
CA GLU A 113 -26.22 -8.88 10.98
C GLU A 113 -25.39 -10.13 11.25
N ARG A 114 -24.92 -10.83 10.20
CA ARG A 114 -24.02 -11.98 10.37
C ARG A 114 -22.65 -11.54 10.87
N GLU A 115 -22.13 -10.46 10.29
CA GLU A 115 -20.84 -9.90 10.68
C GLU A 115 -20.84 -9.46 12.14
N GLN A 116 -21.89 -8.75 12.60
CA GLN A 116 -21.99 -8.25 13.97
C GLN A 116 -21.95 -9.39 15.01
N LYS A 117 -22.51 -10.56 14.68
CA LYS A 117 -22.48 -11.74 15.58
C LYS A 117 -21.09 -12.30 15.82
N LEU A 118 -20.13 -11.98 14.94
CA LEU A 118 -18.75 -12.45 15.05
C LEU A 118 -17.86 -11.50 15.85
N ILE A 119 -18.30 -10.26 16.08
CA ILE A 119 -17.49 -9.20 16.70
C ILE A 119 -17.49 -9.35 18.21
N PRO A 120 -16.33 -9.46 18.87
CA PRO A 120 -16.24 -9.43 20.33
C PRO A 120 -16.71 -8.10 20.92
N GLU A 121 -17.25 -8.11 22.13
CA GLU A 121 -17.71 -6.90 22.82
C GLU A 121 -16.56 -5.99 23.29
N SER A 122 -15.36 -6.54 23.52
CA SER A 122 -14.18 -5.81 23.99
C SER A 122 -13.22 -5.51 22.85
N GLN A 123 -12.32 -4.54 23.05
CA GLN A 123 -11.19 -4.30 22.14
C GLN A 123 -10.36 -5.58 21.99
N PHE A 124 -9.95 -5.89 20.77
CA PHE A 124 -9.25 -7.14 20.49
C PHE A 124 -8.23 -7.01 19.36
N ILE A 125 -7.23 -7.90 19.44
CA ILE A 125 -6.30 -8.19 18.35
C ILE A 125 -6.75 -9.51 17.72
N ALA A 126 -7.02 -9.49 16.42
CA ALA A 126 -7.33 -10.69 15.65
C ALA A 126 -6.02 -11.40 15.27
N VAL A 127 -5.99 -12.73 15.41
CA VAL A 127 -4.82 -13.54 15.06
C VAL A 127 -5.24 -14.65 14.12
N ALA A 128 -4.54 -14.80 13.00
CA ALA A 128 -4.77 -15.89 12.04
C ALA A 128 -3.45 -16.67 11.79
N PRO A 129 -3.01 -17.48 12.75
CA PRO A 129 -1.70 -18.14 12.72
C PRO A 129 -1.73 -19.51 12.04
N HIS A 130 -2.90 -19.98 11.58
CA HIS A 130 -3.07 -21.29 11.00
C HIS A 130 -3.25 -21.22 9.48
N GLY A 131 -2.43 -21.94 8.75
CA GLY A 131 -2.49 -22.04 7.29
C GLY A 131 -2.10 -23.41 6.80
N VAL A 132 -2.85 -23.92 5.83
CA VAL A 132 -2.59 -25.25 5.25
C VAL A 132 -1.41 -25.21 4.26
N SER A 133 -1.29 -24.12 3.49
CA SER A 133 -0.19 -23.92 2.53
C SER A 133 1.06 -23.29 3.14
N SER A 134 0.88 -22.56 4.23
CA SER A 134 1.94 -21.88 4.97
C SER A 134 1.87 -22.29 6.44
N PRO A 135 2.28 -23.51 6.79
CA PRO A 135 2.19 -23.98 8.17
C PRO A 135 3.08 -23.11 9.07
N PHE A 136 2.53 -22.71 10.21
CA PHE A 136 3.24 -21.92 11.22
C PHE A 136 3.31 -22.68 12.54
N ALA A 137 4.50 -23.15 12.88
CA ALA A 137 4.70 -24.03 14.04
C ALA A 137 4.54 -23.35 15.40
N HIS A 138 4.57 -22.00 15.44
CA HIS A 138 4.64 -21.21 16.66
C HIS A 138 3.31 -20.55 17.07
N SER A 139 2.17 -21.04 16.58
CA SER A 139 0.85 -20.44 16.81
C SER A 139 0.54 -20.23 18.30
N LYS A 140 0.81 -21.23 19.14
CA LYS A 140 0.58 -21.15 20.60
C LYS A 140 1.49 -20.09 21.27
N GLN A 141 2.76 -20.05 20.87
CA GLN A 141 3.73 -19.08 21.41
C GLN A 141 3.36 -17.65 20.97
N LEU A 142 2.91 -17.47 19.74
CA LEU A 142 2.43 -16.18 19.24
C LEU A 142 1.25 -15.68 20.08
N ILE A 143 0.20 -16.50 20.25
CA ILE A 143 -0.99 -16.13 21.01
C ILE A 143 -0.62 -15.81 22.46
N ALA A 144 0.16 -16.66 23.13
CA ALA A 144 0.59 -16.45 24.50
C ALA A 144 1.45 -15.18 24.67
N GLY A 145 2.37 -14.92 23.74
CA GLY A 145 3.19 -13.71 23.75
C GLY A 145 2.37 -12.44 23.56
N LEU A 146 1.41 -12.44 22.63
CA LEU A 146 0.50 -11.30 22.45
C LEU A 146 -0.39 -11.08 23.68
N GLN A 147 -0.92 -12.12 24.30
CA GLN A 147 -1.70 -12.02 25.54
C GLN A 147 -0.88 -11.42 26.70
N SER A 148 0.38 -11.83 26.81
CA SER A 148 1.29 -11.31 27.85
C SER A 148 1.67 -9.84 27.63
N ARG A 149 1.90 -9.45 26.37
CA ARG A 149 2.35 -8.09 26.01
C ARG A 149 1.21 -7.07 26.00
N PHE A 150 -0.01 -7.49 25.62
CA PHE A 150 -1.19 -6.64 25.44
C PHE A 150 -2.37 -7.12 26.30
N PRO A 151 -2.26 -7.09 27.65
CA PRO A 151 -3.28 -7.64 28.54
C PRO A 151 -4.62 -6.90 28.45
N GLU A 152 -4.65 -5.66 27.97
CA GLU A 152 -5.83 -4.84 27.75
C GLU A 152 -6.63 -5.25 26.50
N TYR A 153 -6.03 -6.02 25.59
CA TYR A 153 -6.70 -6.52 24.40
C TYR A 153 -7.06 -8.00 24.56
N LYS A 154 -8.27 -8.35 24.14
CA LYS A 154 -8.62 -9.77 23.93
C LYS A 154 -7.89 -10.29 22.68
N ILE A 155 -7.17 -11.40 22.81
CA ILE A 155 -6.58 -12.08 21.64
C ILE A 155 -7.59 -13.06 21.06
N VAL A 156 -7.98 -12.85 19.80
CA VAL A 156 -9.01 -13.64 19.11
C VAL A 156 -8.40 -14.43 17.98
N ASP A 157 -8.27 -15.73 18.17
CA ASP A 157 -7.82 -16.65 17.11
C ASP A 157 -8.96 -16.89 16.11
N LEU A 158 -8.79 -16.40 14.90
CA LEU A 158 -9.78 -16.48 13.82
C LEU A 158 -10.03 -17.92 13.35
N SER A 159 -9.16 -18.88 13.66
CA SER A 159 -9.41 -20.28 13.35
C SER A 159 -10.56 -20.89 14.19
N ASN A 160 -10.90 -20.26 15.32
CA ASN A 160 -12.01 -20.66 16.20
C ASN A 160 -13.32 -19.96 15.82
N ILE A 161 -13.31 -19.06 14.84
CA ILE A 161 -14.51 -18.33 14.42
C ILE A 161 -15.24 -19.12 13.32
N GLN A 162 -16.49 -19.45 13.57
CA GLN A 162 -17.36 -20.09 12.59
C GLN A 162 -18.20 -19.04 11.87
N ALA A 163 -17.72 -18.58 10.73
CA ALA A 163 -18.45 -17.68 9.85
C ALA A 163 -19.35 -18.50 8.90
N GLU A 164 -20.57 -18.03 8.66
CA GLU A 164 -21.48 -18.66 7.70
C GLU A 164 -20.95 -18.58 6.28
N LYS A 165 -20.38 -17.43 5.93
CA LYS A 165 -19.67 -17.21 4.68
C LYS A 165 -18.24 -16.70 4.95
N PRO A 166 -17.24 -17.08 4.13
CA PRO A 166 -15.85 -16.67 4.37
C PRO A 166 -15.66 -15.14 4.43
N PHE A 167 -16.47 -14.36 3.70
CA PHE A 167 -16.39 -12.91 3.68
C PHE A 167 -17.10 -12.23 4.87
N ASP A 168 -17.90 -12.95 5.68
CA ASP A 168 -18.45 -12.41 6.93
C ASP A 168 -17.34 -12.09 7.95
N LEU A 169 -16.16 -12.71 7.79
CA LEU A 169 -14.96 -12.36 8.57
C LEU A 169 -14.50 -10.91 8.37
N LEU A 170 -14.97 -10.21 7.33
CA LEU A 170 -14.68 -8.78 7.16
C LEU A 170 -15.22 -7.94 8.31
N GLY A 171 -16.37 -8.29 8.89
CA GLY A 171 -16.90 -7.58 10.05
C GLY A 171 -15.96 -7.62 11.24
N ILE A 172 -15.45 -8.81 11.57
CA ILE A 172 -14.49 -8.94 12.67
C ILE A 172 -13.14 -8.27 12.34
N LEU A 173 -12.69 -8.32 11.08
CA LEU A 173 -11.48 -7.61 10.67
C LEU A 173 -11.65 -6.08 10.77
N ASP A 174 -12.79 -5.54 10.32
CA ASP A 174 -13.06 -4.10 10.40
C ASP A 174 -13.15 -3.58 11.84
N ALA A 175 -13.54 -4.43 12.79
CA ALA A 175 -13.65 -4.11 14.21
C ALA A 175 -12.35 -4.35 14.99
N ALA A 176 -11.42 -5.14 14.46
CA ALA A 176 -10.17 -5.47 15.14
C ALA A 176 -9.24 -4.25 15.24
N SER A 177 -8.60 -4.06 16.39
CA SER A 177 -7.56 -3.05 16.57
C SER A 177 -6.31 -3.35 15.72
N CYS A 178 -6.01 -4.63 15.51
CA CYS A 178 -4.94 -5.10 14.66
C CYS A 178 -5.22 -6.55 14.23
N LEU A 179 -4.79 -6.92 13.02
CA LEU A 179 -4.71 -8.31 12.57
C LEU A 179 -3.25 -8.76 12.53
N VAL A 180 -2.93 -9.87 13.20
CA VAL A 180 -1.64 -10.54 13.07
C VAL A 180 -1.86 -11.84 12.31
N THR A 181 -1.30 -11.98 11.13
CA THR A 181 -1.59 -13.11 10.25
C THR A 181 -0.39 -13.59 9.46
N ILE A 182 -0.35 -14.87 9.17
CA ILE A 182 0.55 -15.46 8.16
C ILE A 182 -0.10 -15.35 6.77
N ASP A 183 0.56 -15.87 5.73
CA ASP A 183 -0.01 -15.94 4.37
C ASP A 183 -1.20 -16.91 4.29
N THR A 184 -2.38 -16.40 4.57
CA THR A 184 -3.66 -17.12 4.61
C THR A 184 -4.78 -16.32 3.94
N LEU A 185 -6.02 -16.89 3.92
CA LEU A 185 -7.22 -16.16 3.53
C LEU A 185 -7.36 -14.79 4.21
N HIS A 186 -7.06 -14.72 5.52
CA HIS A 186 -7.25 -13.51 6.32
C HIS A 186 -6.37 -12.34 5.84
N LEU A 187 -5.13 -12.65 5.42
CA LEU A 187 -4.25 -11.65 4.82
C LEU A 187 -4.85 -11.06 3.53
N TRP A 188 -5.51 -11.90 2.72
CA TRP A 188 -6.16 -11.45 1.49
C TRP A 188 -7.46 -10.70 1.77
N LEU A 189 -8.28 -11.14 2.71
CA LEU A 189 -9.49 -10.43 3.14
C LEU A 189 -9.16 -9.05 3.74
N ALA A 190 -8.05 -8.93 4.46
CA ALA A 190 -7.60 -7.65 4.97
C ALA A 190 -7.44 -6.57 3.88
N ASN A 191 -7.27 -6.96 2.60
CA ASN A 191 -7.28 -6.01 1.47
C ASN A 191 -8.63 -5.32 1.24
N ALA A 192 -9.72 -5.91 1.70
CA ALA A 192 -11.05 -5.33 1.65
C ALA A 192 -11.46 -4.67 2.98
N SER A 193 -10.58 -4.62 3.96
CA SER A 193 -10.79 -4.08 5.30
C SER A 193 -9.88 -2.87 5.56
N LYS A 194 -10.23 -2.06 6.55
CA LYS A 194 -9.36 -1.00 7.09
C LYS A 194 -8.48 -1.47 8.24
N CYS A 195 -8.54 -2.75 8.60
CA CYS A 195 -7.82 -3.31 9.74
C CYS A 195 -6.30 -3.12 9.58
N PRO A 196 -5.62 -2.48 10.54
CA PRO A 196 -4.18 -2.47 10.60
C PRO A 196 -3.65 -3.91 10.70
N THR A 197 -2.70 -4.29 9.86
CA THR A 197 -2.31 -5.70 9.71
C THR A 197 -0.80 -5.88 9.83
N VAL A 198 -0.37 -6.78 10.71
CA VAL A 198 1.00 -7.29 10.79
C VAL A 198 1.05 -8.65 10.08
N ALA A 199 1.69 -8.69 8.93
CA ALA A 199 1.86 -9.91 8.15
C ALA A 199 3.18 -10.60 8.49
N LEU A 200 3.09 -11.84 8.97
CA LEU A 200 4.23 -12.67 9.32
C LEU A 200 4.65 -13.50 8.12
N ILE A 201 5.77 -13.18 7.50
CA ILE A 201 6.27 -13.82 6.29
C ILE A 201 7.61 -14.50 6.57
N ASN A 202 7.67 -15.81 6.39
CA ASN A 202 8.92 -16.56 6.52
C ASN A 202 9.84 -16.24 5.32
N ASP A 203 11.10 -15.91 5.59
CA ASP A 203 12.11 -15.61 4.54
C ASP A 203 12.41 -16.79 3.64
N GLY A 204 12.29 -18.02 4.14
CA GLY A 204 12.42 -19.25 3.37
C GLY A 204 11.26 -19.54 2.43
N TRP A 205 10.14 -18.83 2.58
CA TRP A 205 8.95 -19.01 1.75
C TRP A 205 9.11 -18.28 0.40
N ARG A 206 9.39 -19.05 -0.63
CA ARG A 206 9.47 -18.53 -2.00
C ARG A 206 8.05 -18.30 -2.54
N GLY A 207 7.60 -17.10 -2.61
CA GLY A 207 6.33 -16.75 -3.25
C GLY A 207 5.30 -16.13 -2.34
N SER A 208 5.64 -15.82 -1.10
CA SER A 208 4.79 -14.94 -0.29
C SER A 208 4.56 -13.64 -1.03
N PRO A 209 3.32 -13.29 -1.32
CA PRO A 209 3.03 -12.00 -1.89
C PRO A 209 3.47 -10.93 -0.91
N PRO A 210 4.04 -9.81 -1.37
CA PRO A 210 4.08 -8.64 -0.54
C PRO A 210 2.62 -8.30 -0.22
N PRO A 211 2.24 -8.25 1.06
CA PRO A 211 0.87 -7.93 1.43
C PRO A 211 0.51 -6.56 0.89
N VAL A 212 -0.57 -6.48 0.13
CA VAL A 212 -1.05 -5.22 -0.42
C VAL A 212 -1.59 -4.34 0.71
N THR A 213 -2.06 -4.97 1.78
CA THR A 213 -2.79 -4.33 2.88
C THR A 213 -2.05 -4.30 4.20
N ALA A 214 -0.94 -5.03 4.35
CA ALA A 214 -0.20 -5.02 5.61
C ALA A 214 0.29 -3.61 5.95
N THR A 215 -0.08 -3.12 7.12
CA THR A 215 0.47 -1.90 7.68
C THR A 215 1.95 -2.11 8.01
N SER A 216 2.29 -3.33 8.44
CA SER A 216 3.65 -3.80 8.66
C SER A 216 3.81 -5.21 8.12
N THR A 217 4.95 -5.52 7.49
CA THR A 217 5.33 -6.86 7.07
C THR A 217 6.54 -7.28 7.86
N PHE A 218 6.35 -8.21 8.77
CA PHE A 218 7.44 -8.81 9.51
C PHE A 218 7.99 -10.02 8.76
N ARG A 219 9.21 -9.90 8.25
CA ARG A 219 9.94 -11.01 7.62
C ARG A 219 10.87 -11.64 8.65
N TYR A 220 10.87 -12.96 8.74
CA TYR A 220 11.67 -13.68 9.72
C TYR A 220 12.28 -14.95 9.14
N SER A 221 13.52 -15.23 9.51
CA SER A 221 14.19 -16.53 9.33
C SER A 221 14.01 -17.43 10.56
N GLN A 222 13.91 -16.82 11.76
CA GLN A 222 13.64 -17.49 13.01
C GLN A 222 12.50 -16.76 13.73
N PHE A 223 11.67 -17.53 14.45
CA PHE A 223 10.57 -16.96 15.24
C PHE A 223 11.10 -16.20 16.44
N GLN A 224 10.75 -14.93 16.56
CA GLN A 224 11.10 -14.03 17.66
C GLN A 224 9.86 -13.25 18.09
N ILE A 225 9.24 -13.69 19.20
CA ILE A 225 7.98 -13.13 19.65
C ILE A 225 8.07 -11.64 20.01
N ASP A 226 9.17 -11.23 20.65
CA ASP A 226 9.33 -9.83 21.07
C ASP A 226 9.34 -8.87 19.89
N GLN A 227 10.03 -9.23 18.80
CA GLN A 227 10.03 -8.42 17.59
C GLN A 227 8.65 -8.33 16.94
N ILE A 228 7.87 -9.42 16.98
CA ILE A 228 6.49 -9.41 16.49
C ILE A 228 5.62 -8.52 17.37
N CYS A 229 5.75 -8.60 18.69
CA CYS A 229 5.04 -7.73 19.62
C CYS A 229 5.40 -6.26 19.40
N ASP A 230 6.66 -5.93 19.15
CA ASP A 230 7.08 -4.57 18.83
C ASP A 230 6.42 -4.04 17.53
N GLU A 231 6.27 -4.89 16.50
CA GLU A 231 5.55 -4.52 15.28
C GLU A 231 4.05 -4.32 15.53
N VAL A 232 3.45 -5.16 16.38
CA VAL A 232 2.05 -5.02 16.78
C VAL A 232 1.86 -3.73 17.60
N GLU A 233 2.75 -3.45 18.56
CA GLU A 233 2.72 -2.23 19.36
C GLU A 233 2.80 -0.97 18.49
N LYS A 234 3.73 -0.92 17.54
CA LYS A 234 3.81 0.15 16.54
C LYS A 234 2.51 0.31 15.75
N THR A 235 1.83 -0.80 15.47
CA THR A 235 0.58 -0.84 14.70
C THR A 235 -0.62 -0.37 15.52
N LEU A 236 -0.63 -0.65 16.82
CA LEU A 236 -1.67 -0.24 17.79
C LEU A 236 -1.53 1.20 18.28
N LEU A 237 -0.36 1.83 18.10
CA LEU A 237 -0.16 3.21 18.52
C LEU A 237 -1.24 4.10 17.90
N PRO A 238 -1.73 5.11 18.65
CA PRO A 238 -2.72 6.07 18.15
C PRO A 238 -2.31 6.61 16.78
N THR A 239 -3.28 6.90 15.96
CA THR A 239 -3.03 7.59 14.68
C THR A 239 -2.28 8.87 15.00
N GLY A 240 -1.00 8.94 14.59
CA GLY A 240 -0.15 10.11 14.85
C GLY A 240 -0.71 11.37 14.19
N GLU A 241 -0.19 12.50 14.61
CA GLU A 241 -0.53 13.82 14.06
C GLU A 241 0.01 14.00 12.65
N ILE A 242 -0.54 14.94 11.92
CA ILE A 242 -0.12 15.27 10.56
C ILE A 242 0.67 16.58 10.61
N TRP A 243 1.95 16.48 10.30
CA TRP A 243 2.88 17.60 10.27
C TRP A 243 3.15 18.00 8.83
N ALA A 244 2.80 19.22 8.45
CA ALA A 244 3.24 19.79 7.18
C ALA A 244 4.55 20.53 7.31
N ILE A 245 5.42 20.40 6.33
CA ILE A 245 6.51 21.34 6.11
C ILE A 245 6.33 21.98 4.74
N VAL A 246 6.14 23.29 4.74
CA VAL A 246 5.75 24.07 3.60
C VAL A 246 6.80 25.12 3.32
N ASP A 247 7.06 25.31 2.06
CA ASP A 247 7.89 26.40 1.57
C ASP A 247 6.99 27.60 1.21
N ARG A 248 7.42 28.81 1.53
CA ARG A 248 6.62 30.02 1.27
C ARG A 248 7.36 30.91 0.29
N PHE A 249 7.07 30.74 -0.99
CA PHE A 249 7.67 31.54 -2.04
C PHE A 249 6.84 32.73 -2.51
N GLY A 250 5.54 32.78 -2.25
CA GLY A 250 4.68 33.78 -2.84
C GLY A 250 3.63 34.37 -1.91
N GLN A 251 3.22 35.62 -2.20
CA GLN A 251 2.13 36.31 -1.49
C GLN A 251 0.89 36.52 -2.38
N GLU A 252 0.84 35.87 -3.53
CA GLU A 252 -0.29 35.97 -4.45
C GLU A 252 -1.57 35.38 -3.85
N LYS A 253 -2.73 35.68 -4.43
CA LYS A 253 -4.03 35.20 -3.96
C LYS A 253 -4.07 33.66 -3.87
N ARG A 254 -3.52 32.95 -4.88
CA ARG A 254 -3.44 31.49 -4.91
C ARG A 254 -2.69 30.91 -3.72
N HIS A 255 -1.54 31.47 -3.33
CA HIS A 255 -0.77 31.01 -2.17
C HIS A 255 -1.55 31.20 -0.85
N ARG A 256 -2.32 32.29 -0.73
CA ARG A 256 -3.16 32.52 0.45
C ARG A 256 -4.32 31.54 0.54
N GLU A 257 -4.95 31.20 -0.59
CA GLU A 257 -6.03 30.20 -0.66
C GLU A 257 -5.49 28.80 -0.37
N ALA A 258 -4.37 28.41 -0.98
CA ALA A 258 -3.69 27.15 -0.70
C ALA A 258 -3.30 27.05 0.79
N PHE A 259 -2.66 28.07 1.33
CA PHE A 259 -2.29 28.11 2.75
C PHE A 259 -3.47 27.94 3.69
N LYS A 260 -4.63 28.56 3.37
CA LYS A 260 -5.84 28.40 4.17
C LYS A 260 -6.33 26.95 4.16
N SER A 261 -6.37 26.30 3.00
CA SER A 261 -6.78 24.89 2.90
C SER A 261 -5.78 23.97 3.60
N GLN A 262 -4.49 24.20 3.42
CA GLN A 262 -3.42 23.43 4.07
C GLN A 262 -3.50 23.55 5.61
N LYS A 263 -3.75 24.76 6.14
CA LYS A 263 -3.91 24.99 7.58
C LYS A 263 -5.12 24.24 8.17
N GLN A 264 -6.12 23.92 7.35
CA GLN A 264 -7.27 23.12 7.78
C GLN A 264 -7.00 21.61 7.70
N ALA A 265 -6.08 21.19 6.82
CA ALA A 265 -5.77 19.77 6.55
C ALA A 265 -4.70 19.19 7.48
N PHE A 266 -3.87 20.03 8.09
CA PHE A 266 -2.72 19.60 8.89
C PHE A 266 -2.90 19.99 10.36
N ASP A 267 -2.49 19.08 11.27
CA ASP A 267 -2.49 19.35 12.71
C ASP A 267 -1.41 20.40 13.07
N HIS A 268 -0.27 20.30 12.41
CA HIS A 268 0.87 21.20 12.59
C HIS A 268 1.47 21.63 11.25
N MET A 269 1.94 22.87 11.21
CA MET A 269 2.64 23.41 10.04
C MET A 269 3.99 24.01 10.44
N LEU A 270 5.04 23.56 9.78
CA LEU A 270 6.38 24.10 9.88
C LEU A 270 6.73 24.87 8.61
N THR A 271 7.53 25.90 8.75
CA THR A 271 8.07 26.68 7.61
C THR A 271 9.54 26.30 7.36
N ALA A 272 10.00 26.53 6.14
CA ALA A 272 11.39 26.28 5.73
C ALA A 272 12.40 27.30 6.30
N GLU A 273 12.11 27.90 7.45
CA GLU A 273 13.05 28.80 8.14
C GLU A 273 14.17 27.99 8.81
N ASN A 274 15.40 28.54 8.78
CA ASN A 274 16.57 27.93 9.42
C ASN A 274 16.89 26.50 8.90
N VAL A 275 16.69 26.26 7.62
CA VAL A 275 17.13 25.05 6.92
C VAL A 275 18.28 25.37 5.97
N LYS A 276 19.03 24.36 5.55
CA LYS A 276 20.03 24.51 4.50
C LYS A 276 19.40 24.99 3.20
N THR A 277 20.12 25.78 2.43
CA THR A 277 19.63 26.32 1.16
C THR A 277 20.58 25.96 0.01
N ALA A 278 20.08 26.11 -1.21
CA ALA A 278 20.85 25.87 -2.43
C ALA A 278 22.05 26.84 -2.59
N GLN A 279 22.14 27.89 -1.79
CA GLN A 279 23.33 28.75 -1.73
C GLN A 279 24.58 27.98 -1.31
N GLU A 280 24.42 26.92 -0.50
CA GLU A 280 25.54 26.03 -0.11
C GLU A 280 26.10 25.22 -1.29
N ILE A 281 25.34 25.05 -2.36
CA ILE A 281 25.78 24.41 -3.61
C ILE A 281 26.00 25.40 -4.75
N GLY A 282 26.12 26.70 -4.43
CA GLY A 282 26.47 27.76 -5.36
C GLY A 282 25.32 28.38 -6.16
N ASP A 283 24.06 28.10 -5.81
CA ASP A 283 22.91 28.80 -6.41
C ASP A 283 22.78 30.20 -5.79
N SER A 284 22.41 31.19 -6.57
CA SER A 284 22.20 32.54 -6.06
C SER A 284 20.90 32.69 -5.27
N ARG A 285 19.97 31.73 -5.42
CA ARG A 285 18.67 31.77 -4.79
C ARG A 285 18.70 30.99 -3.45
N PRO A 286 18.04 31.50 -2.41
CA PRO A 286 17.95 30.79 -1.11
C PRO A 286 16.88 29.69 -1.13
N LEU A 287 16.92 28.80 -2.15
CA LEU A 287 15.99 27.69 -2.25
C LEU A 287 16.25 26.67 -1.13
N PRO A 288 15.25 26.24 -0.34
CA PRO A 288 15.49 25.30 0.72
C PRO A 288 15.84 23.91 0.19
N MET A 289 16.67 23.20 0.95
CA MET A 289 17.02 21.82 0.67
C MET A 289 16.00 20.89 1.36
N LEU A 290 15.31 20.04 0.59
CA LEU A 290 14.21 19.22 1.08
C LEU A 290 14.64 18.29 2.23
N LYS A 291 15.82 17.68 2.13
CA LYS A 291 16.34 16.83 3.22
C LYS A 291 16.41 17.61 4.53
N SER A 292 16.96 18.84 4.51
CA SER A 292 17.07 19.68 5.72
C SER A 292 15.69 20.11 6.27
N MET A 293 14.71 20.31 5.38
CA MET A 293 13.32 20.55 5.77
C MET A 293 12.76 19.34 6.52
N LEU A 294 12.92 18.15 5.97
CA LEU A 294 12.44 16.90 6.58
C LEU A 294 13.16 16.58 7.90
N GLU A 295 14.49 16.81 7.96
CA GLU A 295 15.26 16.68 9.21
C GLU A 295 14.75 17.63 10.30
N LYS A 296 14.29 18.83 9.92
CA LYS A 296 13.63 19.76 10.85
C LYS A 296 12.31 19.17 11.34
N ALA A 297 11.47 18.65 10.44
CA ALA A 297 10.18 18.07 10.82
C ALA A 297 10.33 16.84 11.72
N LEU A 298 11.35 16.00 11.48
CA LEU A 298 11.66 14.83 12.31
C LEU A 298 11.96 15.16 13.78
N LYS A 299 12.38 16.39 14.09
CA LYS A 299 12.64 16.82 15.48
C LYS A 299 11.37 17.08 16.30
N PHE A 300 10.24 17.33 15.64
CA PHE A 300 8.98 17.66 16.27
C PHE A 300 7.97 16.51 16.18
N ALA A 301 7.91 15.83 15.05
CA ALA A 301 7.09 14.66 14.82
C ALA A 301 7.67 13.43 15.55
N LYS A 302 6.85 12.40 15.81
CA LYS A 302 7.24 11.17 16.52
C LYS A 302 6.37 9.97 16.13
N GLY A 303 6.89 8.79 16.37
CA GLY A 303 6.12 7.55 16.27
C GLY A 303 5.47 7.33 14.90
N ARG A 304 4.16 7.45 14.80
CA ARG A 304 3.38 7.26 13.57
C ARG A 304 2.87 8.56 12.96
N ASP A 305 3.40 9.69 13.39
CA ASP A 305 3.10 10.97 12.75
C ASP A 305 3.44 10.89 11.26
N VAL A 306 2.67 11.62 10.47
CA VAL A 306 2.90 11.73 9.03
C VAL A 306 3.47 13.10 8.75
N ILE A 307 4.64 13.14 8.14
CA ILE A 307 5.30 14.37 7.69
C ILE A 307 4.95 14.56 6.22
N VAL A 308 4.32 15.67 5.90
CA VAL A 308 3.90 16.01 4.55
C VAL A 308 4.67 17.22 4.05
N TRP A 309 5.32 17.06 2.91
CA TRP A 309 5.79 18.18 2.12
C TRP A 309 4.82 18.44 0.97
N THR A 310 4.47 19.72 0.72
CA THR A 310 3.65 20.13 -0.41
C THR A 310 4.05 21.53 -0.87
N ASN A 311 3.78 21.86 -2.13
CA ASN A 311 3.97 23.21 -2.65
C ASN A 311 3.02 24.20 -1.95
N ASP A 312 3.43 25.44 -1.88
CA ASP A 312 2.68 26.52 -1.21
C ASP A 312 1.49 27.05 -2.03
N ASP A 313 1.33 26.62 -3.27
CA ASP A 313 0.23 26.99 -4.18
C ASP A 313 -0.76 25.85 -4.43
N VAL A 314 -0.61 24.73 -3.72
CA VAL A 314 -1.51 23.57 -3.80
C VAL A 314 -2.59 23.64 -2.73
N GLN A 315 -3.86 23.53 -3.13
CA GLN A 315 -4.98 23.40 -2.22
C GLN A 315 -5.22 21.92 -1.90
N ILE A 316 -5.32 21.59 -0.62
CA ILE A 316 -5.68 20.24 -0.16
C ILE A 316 -7.20 20.10 -0.16
N GLN A 317 -7.72 19.16 -0.91
CA GLN A 317 -9.16 18.84 -0.96
C GLN A 317 -9.50 17.68 -0.03
N ASP A 318 -8.72 16.58 -0.10
CA ASP A 318 -8.87 15.44 0.79
C ASP A 318 -7.50 14.79 1.06
N LEU A 319 -7.00 14.95 2.27
CA LEU A 319 -5.71 14.37 2.68
C LEU A 319 -5.84 12.92 3.17
N HIS A 320 -7.06 12.46 3.47
CA HIS A 320 -7.28 11.13 4.07
C HIS A 320 -6.69 9.97 3.25
N PRO A 321 -6.83 9.90 1.92
CA PRO A 321 -6.22 8.84 1.12
C PRO A 321 -4.68 8.82 1.24
N VAL A 322 -4.05 10.01 1.27
CA VAL A 322 -2.59 10.14 1.39
C VAL A 322 -2.11 9.66 2.75
N VAL A 323 -2.74 10.13 3.82
CA VAL A 323 -2.37 9.80 5.21
C VAL A 323 -2.58 8.30 5.47
N SER A 324 -3.73 7.76 5.06
CA SER A 324 -4.04 6.34 5.18
C SER A 324 -3.00 5.49 4.45
N HIS A 325 -2.68 5.88 3.21
CA HIS A 325 -1.69 5.18 2.39
C HIS A 325 -0.27 5.28 2.99
N CYS A 326 0.13 6.48 3.42
CA CYS A 326 1.43 6.72 4.03
C CYS A 326 1.60 5.95 5.35
N ARG A 327 0.59 5.95 6.22
CA ARG A 327 0.59 5.16 7.47
C ARG A 327 0.77 3.68 7.21
N ARG A 328 0.24 3.20 6.12
CA ARG A 328 0.31 1.80 5.72
C ARG A 328 1.67 1.42 5.13
N PHE A 329 2.22 2.21 4.22
CA PHE A 329 3.39 1.85 3.43
C PHE A 329 4.66 2.59 3.83
N GLY A 330 4.54 3.68 4.57
CA GLY A 330 5.65 4.48 5.06
C GLY A 330 5.94 5.73 4.24
N ALA A 331 5.73 5.72 2.93
CA ALA A 331 5.89 6.89 2.08
C ALA A 331 4.96 6.85 0.87
N VAL A 332 4.62 8.02 0.34
CA VAL A 332 3.82 8.16 -0.89
C VAL A 332 4.06 9.50 -1.56
N GLY A 333 4.03 9.52 -2.90
CA GLY A 333 3.95 10.71 -3.73
C GLY A 333 2.57 10.86 -4.37
N VAL A 334 2.13 12.09 -4.58
CA VAL A 334 0.88 12.42 -5.30
C VAL A 334 1.23 13.27 -6.50
N ARG A 335 0.86 12.82 -7.70
CA ARG A 335 1.07 13.59 -8.93
C ARG A 335 0.10 14.75 -9.02
N ARG A 336 0.50 15.77 -9.78
CA ARG A 336 -0.32 16.94 -10.07
C ARG A 336 -1.54 16.56 -10.93
N ASP A 337 -1.28 15.90 -12.03
CA ASP A 337 -2.25 15.50 -13.06
C ASP A 337 -1.74 14.23 -13.74
N PRO A 338 -2.59 13.32 -14.22
CA PRO A 338 -2.16 12.15 -14.99
C PRO A 338 -1.27 12.47 -16.20
N ALA A 339 -1.43 13.64 -16.80
CA ALA A 339 -0.62 14.10 -17.94
C ALA A 339 0.69 14.81 -17.54
N HIS A 340 0.85 15.17 -16.26
CA HIS A 340 2.03 15.89 -15.78
C HIS A 340 2.94 14.97 -14.97
N ILE A 341 4.24 14.98 -15.26
CA ILE A 341 5.22 14.11 -14.58
C ILE A 341 5.59 14.59 -13.18
N GLY A 342 5.28 15.83 -12.82
CA GLY A 342 5.61 16.45 -11.52
C GLY A 342 4.76 15.92 -10.36
N ARG A 343 5.32 15.98 -9.16
CA ARG A 343 4.63 15.65 -7.90
C ARG A 343 4.46 16.91 -7.07
N GLU A 344 3.28 17.06 -6.51
CA GLU A 344 2.90 18.25 -5.74
C GLU A 344 2.87 18.00 -4.24
N LEU A 345 2.94 16.73 -3.84
CA LEU A 345 2.94 16.32 -2.45
C LEU A 345 3.71 15.03 -2.26
N PHE A 346 4.49 15.01 -1.17
CA PHE A 346 5.09 13.81 -0.63
C PHE A 346 4.72 13.65 0.84
N ALA A 347 4.35 12.43 1.24
CA ALA A 347 4.08 12.12 2.62
C ALA A 347 4.95 10.97 3.10
N PHE A 348 5.43 11.09 4.35
CA PHE A 348 6.34 10.13 4.97
C PHE A 348 5.87 9.85 6.39
N ARG A 349 5.74 8.59 6.77
CA ARG A 349 5.55 8.22 8.17
C ARG A 349 6.87 8.43 8.91
N TRP A 350 6.81 9.02 10.08
CA TRP A 350 7.98 9.47 10.84
C TRP A 350 9.02 8.36 11.03
N ASP A 351 8.63 7.19 11.55
CA ASP A 351 9.53 6.05 11.78
C ASP A 351 10.18 5.56 10.48
N TRP A 352 9.40 5.46 9.41
CA TRP A 352 9.90 5.04 8.10
C TRP A 352 10.92 6.03 7.53
N LEU A 353 10.67 7.34 7.69
CA LEU A 353 11.58 8.39 7.25
C LEU A 353 12.82 8.49 8.15
N ALA A 354 12.65 8.41 9.47
CA ALA A 354 13.76 8.49 10.43
C ALA A 354 14.83 7.42 10.14
N ASP A 355 14.41 6.21 9.81
CA ASP A 355 15.32 5.11 9.44
C ASP A 355 16.06 5.33 8.10
N ARG A 356 15.58 6.25 7.26
CA ARG A 356 16.05 6.42 5.87
C ARG A 356 16.55 7.81 5.52
N ILE A 357 16.40 8.78 6.41
CA ILE A 357 16.76 10.19 6.16
C ILE A 357 18.24 10.37 5.80
N TYR A 358 19.11 9.50 6.29
CA TYR A 358 20.53 9.57 6.02
C TYR A 358 20.86 9.43 4.53
N ASN A 359 20.10 8.63 3.77
CA ASN A 359 20.24 8.41 2.33
C ASN A 359 19.18 9.13 1.48
N PHE A 360 18.38 10.01 2.11
CA PHE A 360 17.39 10.83 1.40
C PHE A 360 18.10 11.78 0.41
N PRO A 361 17.56 11.96 -0.81
CA PRO A 361 18.15 12.86 -1.80
C PRO A 361 18.13 14.32 -1.33
N ASP A 362 19.28 14.95 -1.31
CA ASP A 362 19.42 16.33 -0.86
C ASP A 362 19.12 17.30 -2.02
N CYS A 363 17.86 17.39 -2.40
CA CYS A 363 17.36 18.17 -3.51
C CYS A 363 16.95 19.58 -3.09
N ALA A 364 17.23 20.57 -3.94
CA ALA A 364 16.73 21.93 -3.79
C ALA A 364 15.26 22.00 -4.27
N VAL A 365 14.37 22.42 -3.37
CA VAL A 365 12.94 22.61 -3.64
C VAL A 365 12.75 23.77 -4.64
N ALA A 366 11.63 23.77 -5.36
CA ALA A 366 11.29 24.78 -6.37
C ALA A 366 12.36 24.93 -7.49
N SER A 367 13.09 23.88 -7.76
CA SER A 367 14.05 23.80 -8.87
C SER A 367 13.78 22.52 -9.68
N PRO A 368 13.98 22.53 -11.00
CA PRO A 368 13.76 21.33 -11.83
C PRO A 368 14.34 20.05 -11.25
N TRP A 369 13.68 18.92 -11.52
CA TRP A 369 14.09 17.55 -11.20
C TRP A 369 13.96 17.13 -9.73
N PHE A 370 13.69 18.03 -8.77
CA PHE A 370 13.66 17.64 -7.35
C PHE A 370 12.57 16.61 -7.06
N ASP A 371 11.38 16.84 -7.56
CA ASP A 371 10.20 15.98 -7.36
C ASP A 371 10.36 14.60 -8.02
N LEU A 372 10.99 14.56 -9.19
CA LEU A 372 11.33 13.31 -9.87
C LEU A 372 12.41 12.53 -9.13
N ALA A 373 13.40 13.21 -8.56
CA ALA A 373 14.44 12.59 -7.74
C ALA A 373 13.84 11.97 -6.47
N VAL A 374 12.94 12.69 -5.79
CA VAL A 374 12.26 12.17 -4.60
C VAL A 374 11.35 10.98 -4.95
N ALA A 375 10.58 11.07 -6.05
CA ALA A 375 9.75 9.97 -6.51
C ALA A 375 10.58 8.73 -6.87
N ALA A 376 11.69 8.88 -7.59
CA ALA A 376 12.60 7.78 -7.91
C ALA A 376 13.21 7.16 -6.64
N TRP A 377 13.58 7.98 -5.65
CA TRP A 377 14.08 7.50 -4.37
C TRP A 377 13.02 6.70 -3.60
N ILE A 378 11.77 7.19 -3.50
CA ILE A 378 10.67 6.46 -2.86
C ILE A 378 10.46 5.11 -3.55
N ARG A 379 10.39 5.08 -4.88
CA ARG A 379 10.23 3.84 -5.65
C ARG A 379 11.34 2.84 -5.36
N ARG A 380 12.59 3.32 -5.25
CA ARG A 380 13.76 2.48 -4.92
C ARG A 380 13.64 1.85 -3.53
N GLN A 381 13.05 2.56 -2.54
CA GLN A 381 12.79 1.98 -1.21
C GLN A 381 11.78 0.81 -1.25
N PHE A 382 10.96 0.75 -2.29
CA PHE A 382 10.05 -0.37 -2.54
C PHE A 382 10.62 -1.44 -3.49
N GLY A 383 11.92 -1.36 -3.78
CA GLY A 383 12.62 -2.33 -4.64
C GLY A 383 12.39 -2.14 -6.13
N TRP A 384 12.00 -0.94 -6.58
CA TRP A 384 11.78 -0.64 -7.99
C TRP A 384 12.86 0.25 -8.56
N VAL A 385 13.31 -0.08 -9.76
CA VAL A 385 14.19 0.77 -10.55
C VAL A 385 13.34 1.71 -11.39
N SER A 386 13.60 3.01 -11.27
CA SER A 386 12.98 4.03 -12.12
C SER A 386 13.77 4.16 -13.41
N THR A 387 13.06 4.36 -14.52
CA THR A 387 13.59 4.75 -15.82
C THR A 387 12.85 5.98 -16.30
N MET A 388 13.36 6.69 -17.29
CA MET A 388 12.63 7.84 -17.86
C MET A 388 11.24 7.42 -18.37
N ASP A 389 11.14 6.23 -18.98
CA ASP A 389 9.90 5.75 -19.59
C ASP A 389 8.84 5.36 -18.54
N ASN A 390 9.24 4.93 -17.34
CA ASN A 390 8.30 4.47 -16.31
C ASN A 390 7.98 5.52 -15.23
N LEU A 391 8.56 6.72 -15.30
CA LEU A 391 8.28 7.79 -14.33
C LEU A 391 6.87 8.36 -14.44
N ILE A 392 6.24 8.23 -15.60
CA ILE A 392 4.86 8.67 -15.83
C ILE A 392 3.82 7.68 -15.30
N GLU A 393 4.22 6.48 -14.91
CA GLU A 393 3.31 5.47 -14.37
C GLU A 393 3.10 5.67 -12.87
N ASP A 394 1.84 5.64 -12.40
CA ASP A 394 1.54 5.53 -10.99
C ASP A 394 1.92 4.14 -10.49
N ARG A 395 2.90 4.05 -9.63
CA ARG A 395 3.40 2.79 -9.07
C ARG A 395 3.05 2.66 -7.61
N TYR A 396 1.93 2.02 -7.36
CA TYR A 396 1.55 1.63 -6.02
C TYR A 396 2.57 0.64 -5.41
N PRO A 397 3.04 0.79 -4.12
CA PRO A 397 2.56 1.74 -3.14
C PRO A 397 3.34 3.07 -3.09
N ALA A 398 4.30 3.32 -3.97
CA ALA A 398 5.12 4.54 -3.93
C ALA A 398 4.32 5.80 -4.33
N GLU A 399 3.31 5.64 -5.17
CA GLU A 399 2.52 6.75 -5.71
C GLU A 399 1.03 6.39 -5.79
N ILE A 400 0.19 7.39 -5.58
CA ILE A 400 -1.26 7.31 -5.78
C ILE A 400 -1.72 8.41 -6.75
N PRO A 401 -2.78 8.17 -7.53
CA PRO A 401 -3.36 9.16 -8.42
C PRO A 401 -4.00 10.32 -7.64
N ASN A 402 -4.02 11.49 -8.24
CA ASN A 402 -4.65 12.69 -7.66
C ASN A 402 -6.17 12.70 -7.89
N GLU A 403 -6.87 11.69 -7.42
CA GLU A 403 -8.34 11.62 -7.50
C GLU A 403 -8.98 12.52 -6.42
N LYS A 404 -9.10 13.82 -6.68
CA LYS A 404 -9.67 14.81 -5.75
C LYS A 404 -8.90 14.98 -4.44
N ILE A 405 -7.60 14.70 -4.45
CA ILE A 405 -6.71 14.89 -3.29
C ILE A 405 -6.24 16.34 -3.25
N LEU A 406 -5.73 16.81 -4.38
CA LEU A 406 -5.13 18.13 -4.53
C LEU A 406 -5.80 18.91 -5.65
N TYR A 407 -5.88 20.22 -5.48
CA TYR A 407 -6.19 21.14 -6.54
C TYR A 407 -5.03 22.12 -6.72
N HIS A 408 -4.51 22.18 -7.92
CA HIS A 408 -3.50 23.13 -8.33
C HIS A 408 -4.11 24.07 -9.38
N GLN A 409 -4.10 25.36 -9.09
CA GLN A 409 -4.58 26.34 -10.06
C GLN A 409 -3.55 26.49 -11.19
N ASP A 410 -3.98 26.29 -12.44
CA ASP A 410 -3.11 26.51 -13.58
C ASP A 410 -2.64 27.97 -13.64
N HIS A 411 -1.36 28.14 -13.74
CA HIS A 411 -0.71 29.42 -13.93
C HIS A 411 0.52 29.26 -14.84
N PRO A 412 0.97 30.34 -15.51
CA PRO A 412 2.23 30.29 -16.23
C PRO A 412 3.32 29.83 -15.27
N SER A 413 4.10 28.85 -15.71
CA SER A 413 5.21 28.31 -14.94
C SER A 413 6.14 29.46 -14.49
N SER A 414 6.21 29.69 -13.21
CA SER A 414 7.16 30.63 -12.60
C SER A 414 8.58 30.05 -12.48
N TRP A 415 8.84 28.98 -13.20
CA TRP A 415 10.16 28.36 -13.27
C TRP A 415 11.16 29.34 -13.87
N THR A 416 11.57 30.30 -13.07
CA THR A 416 12.59 31.29 -13.40
C THR A 416 13.99 30.68 -13.39
N GLY A 417 14.10 29.41 -13.01
CA GLY A 417 15.33 28.67 -13.05
C GLY A 417 15.54 28.04 -14.43
N SER A 418 16.41 28.60 -15.24
CA SER A 418 16.89 27.86 -16.39
C SER A 418 17.47 26.51 -15.92
N MET A 419 17.40 25.47 -16.76
CA MET A 419 18.03 24.17 -16.51
C MET A 419 19.53 24.29 -16.21
N GLU A 420 20.12 25.42 -16.51
CA GLU A 420 21.55 25.76 -16.31
C GLU A 420 21.87 26.23 -14.88
N GLN A 421 20.88 26.53 -14.06
CA GLN A 421 21.12 26.97 -12.68
C GLN A 421 21.78 25.87 -11.82
N PRO A 422 22.64 26.20 -10.86
CA PRO A 422 23.32 25.22 -10.01
C PRO A 422 22.39 24.24 -9.32
N ALA A 423 21.26 24.70 -8.76
CA ALA A 423 20.27 23.85 -8.13
C ALA A 423 19.63 22.85 -9.10
N SER A 424 19.33 23.26 -10.35
CA SER A 424 18.77 22.38 -11.38
C SER A 424 19.75 21.28 -11.78
N LYS A 425 21.03 21.65 -12.03
CA LYS A 425 22.09 20.68 -12.33
C LYS A 425 22.37 19.72 -11.17
N TRP A 426 22.28 20.22 -9.95
CA TRP A 426 22.41 19.41 -8.75
C TRP A 426 21.29 18.37 -8.65
N ASN A 427 20.04 18.79 -8.77
CA ASN A 427 18.88 17.91 -8.73
C ASN A 427 18.91 16.88 -9.87
N GLU A 428 19.27 17.30 -11.10
CA GLU A 428 19.41 16.42 -12.26
C GLU A 428 20.47 15.33 -12.04
N ARG A 429 21.60 15.69 -11.44
CA ARG A 429 22.66 14.74 -11.09
C ARG A 429 22.16 13.69 -10.10
N ILE A 430 21.47 14.13 -9.03
CA ILE A 430 20.87 13.22 -8.06
C ILE A 430 19.87 12.29 -8.74
N PHE A 431 18.97 12.85 -9.56
CA PHE A 431 17.97 12.08 -10.27
C PHE A 431 18.60 11.00 -11.17
N LYS A 432 19.62 11.37 -11.98
CA LYS A 432 20.34 10.41 -12.83
C LYS A 432 20.99 9.28 -12.03
N MET A 433 21.53 9.55 -10.84
CA MET A 433 22.07 8.52 -9.96
C MET A 433 20.99 7.57 -9.40
N LEU A 434 19.73 8.00 -9.31
CA LEU A 434 18.64 7.19 -8.83
C LEU A 434 17.97 6.33 -9.93
N LEU A 435 18.24 6.61 -11.20
CA LEU A 435 17.78 5.81 -12.33
C LEU A 435 18.63 4.54 -12.56
N THR A 436 19.83 4.48 -12.01
CA THR A 436 20.76 3.33 -12.09
C THR A 436 20.61 2.43 -10.88
#